data_c305aadf92a5de913d5a1ef6e155dd68
#
_entry.id   c305aadf92a5de913d5a1ef6e155dd68
#
_cell.length_a   1.000
_cell.length_b   1.000
_cell.length_c   1.000
_cell.angle_alpha   90.00
_cell.angle_beta   90.00
_cell.angle_gamma   90.00
#
_symmetry.space_group_name_H-M   'P 1'
#
loop_
_entity.id
_entity.type
_entity.pdbx_description
1 polymer ?
#
loop_
_entity_poly.entity_id
_entity_poly.type
_entity_poly.pdbx_seq_one_letter_code
_entity_poly.pdbx_strand_id
1 'polypeptide(L)'
;MDNTSQNNIPAPILTEIETILGTDSFDMWLRPAVFNYEGTVLSVELPSQFWGKTIKERYEHIIKDAFLKHLGVEITVNYIIKEPAPTPVVPPTPGQTTAFTQAAPVVKPNPFVSNLNTSFTFDNFIESPANRFAYRMAEAVVNKLGNRANNPLFIYSTPGLGKTHLLHAIGNKILQTNPNAQVLYKSSEEFVNDYVNSVMNKDQEAFRKKYHSLDCFLMDDIQFVVGTTKVGSEQEFFYTFNALFGNNKQIVLTSDKTPQELQLEPRMSSRLMSGIVAEIKLPTVETRIAILRQKRDSINFDIGDDVLAFIAEGIQTNIRELEGSFFSLVSFCTAHGITPTIGVAQEVLADVLQQEEQKLAINVNLIKKVVGKHFKINMEDFNSKRKTQSITWPRQIAMYLATELTDLSLPEIGREFSRDHSTVVHARDLIKERVDADPFFTAEINQIILDIKAVDKK
;
A
#
# COMPACT_ATOMS: atom_id res chain seq x y z
N MET A 1 34.71 -12.66 -4.80
CA MET A 1 35.55 -11.84 -5.71
C MET A 1 35.28 -10.39 -5.33
N ASP A 2 36.31 -9.77 -4.77
CA ASP A 2 36.24 -8.47 -4.11
C ASP A 2 35.80 -7.35 -5.07
N ASN A 3 34.73 -6.67 -4.72
CA ASN A 3 34.13 -5.54 -5.45
C ASN A 3 34.77 -4.19 -5.01
N THR A 4 36.03 -4.20 -4.58
CA THR A 4 36.76 -3.05 -4.01
C THR A 4 37.42 -2.13 -5.04
N SER A 5 37.20 -2.35 -6.36
CA SER A 5 37.98 -1.67 -7.41
C SER A 5 37.27 -0.56 -8.18
N GLN A 6 36.09 -0.09 -7.77
CA GLN A 6 35.33 0.88 -8.54
C GLN A 6 34.88 2.17 -7.82
N ASN A 7 35.26 2.38 -6.57
CA ASN A 7 35.00 3.63 -5.87
C ASN A 7 36.24 4.51 -5.87
N ASN A 8 36.20 5.64 -6.59
CA ASN A 8 37.31 6.59 -6.68
C ASN A 8 37.11 7.79 -5.71
N ILE A 9 36.52 7.52 -4.51
CA ILE A 9 36.42 8.52 -3.45
C ILE A 9 37.46 8.25 -2.37
N PRO A 10 38.12 9.30 -1.82
CA PRO A 10 39.03 9.15 -0.69
C PRO A 10 38.36 8.51 0.53
N ALA A 11 38.97 7.49 1.10
CA ALA A 11 38.44 6.75 2.25
C ALA A 11 37.96 7.63 3.44
N PRO A 12 38.66 8.74 3.81
CA PRO A 12 38.17 9.61 4.89
C PRO A 12 36.78 10.22 4.66
N ILE A 13 36.44 10.50 3.40
CA ILE A 13 35.10 11.06 3.05
C ILE A 13 34.02 10.01 3.26
N LEU A 14 34.25 8.78 2.79
CA LEU A 14 33.29 7.68 2.98
C LEU A 14 33.09 7.37 4.47
N THR A 15 34.18 7.36 5.26
CA THR A 15 34.10 7.14 6.71
C THR A 15 33.34 8.25 7.43
N GLU A 16 33.46 9.50 7.00
CA GLU A 16 32.71 10.59 7.58
C GLU A 16 31.23 10.50 7.23
N ILE A 17 30.91 10.21 5.97
CA ILE A 17 29.52 10.01 5.53
C ILE A 17 28.88 8.85 6.30
N GLU A 18 29.60 7.73 6.47
CA GLU A 18 29.13 6.59 7.27
C GLU A 18 28.93 6.95 8.75
N THR A 19 29.83 7.76 9.32
CA THR A 19 29.70 8.24 10.70
C THR A 19 28.48 9.13 10.91
N ILE A 20 28.17 10.01 9.94
CA ILE A 20 27.04 10.93 10.02
C ILE A 20 25.71 10.19 9.81
N LEU A 21 25.66 9.25 8.85
CA LEU A 21 24.43 8.51 8.49
C LEU A 21 24.14 7.35 9.42
N GLY A 22 25.13 6.82 10.10
CA GLY A 22 25.09 5.53 10.77
C GLY A 22 25.25 4.36 9.78
N THR A 23 25.84 3.26 10.27
CA THR A 23 26.22 2.09 9.45
C THR A 23 25.03 1.53 8.68
N ASP A 24 23.84 1.42 9.33
CA ASP A 24 22.64 0.84 8.71
C ASP A 24 22.15 1.65 7.50
N SER A 25 22.11 2.98 7.63
CA SER A 25 21.67 3.86 6.53
C SER A 25 22.70 3.93 5.42
N PHE A 26 23.97 3.92 5.75
CA PHE A 26 25.07 3.90 4.79
C PHE A 26 25.06 2.61 3.97
N ASP A 27 24.94 1.46 4.64
CA ASP A 27 24.90 0.14 4.01
C ASP A 27 23.70 -0.03 3.09
N MET A 28 22.55 0.52 3.50
CA MET A 28 21.32 0.43 2.74
C MET A 28 21.34 1.31 1.48
N TRP A 29 21.80 2.56 1.59
CA TRP A 29 21.58 3.57 0.53
C TRP A 29 22.82 3.89 -0.29
N LEU A 30 24.00 3.89 0.32
CA LEU A 30 25.24 4.32 -0.34
C LEU A 30 26.19 3.19 -0.70
N ARG A 31 26.20 2.07 0.05
CA ARG A 31 27.05 0.92 -0.28
C ARG A 31 26.73 0.24 -1.63
N PRO A 32 25.44 0.16 -2.08
CA PRO A 32 25.10 -0.36 -3.41
C PRO A 32 25.43 0.59 -4.57
N ALA A 33 25.74 1.86 -4.29
CA ALA A 33 26.08 2.86 -5.30
C ALA A 33 27.57 2.77 -5.67
N VAL A 34 27.88 3.01 -6.94
CA VAL A 34 29.25 3.15 -7.42
C VAL A 34 29.56 4.63 -7.60
N PHE A 35 30.57 5.09 -6.91
CA PHE A 35 30.97 6.49 -6.91
C PHE A 35 32.19 6.70 -7.79
N ASN A 36 32.13 7.65 -8.72
CA ASN A 36 33.27 8.08 -9.53
C ASN A 36 33.45 9.59 -9.39
N TYR A 37 34.57 9.99 -8.78
CA TYR A 37 34.91 11.40 -8.54
C TYR A 37 35.97 11.89 -9.52
N GLU A 38 35.67 12.92 -10.31
CA GLU A 38 36.59 13.57 -11.24
C GLU A 38 36.48 15.10 -11.13
N GLY A 39 37.58 15.72 -10.66
CA GLY A 39 37.66 17.18 -10.55
C GLY A 39 36.64 17.77 -9.55
N THR A 40 35.55 18.33 -10.00
CA THR A 40 34.44 18.89 -9.20
C THR A 40 33.14 18.14 -9.39
N VAL A 41 33.15 17.03 -10.14
CA VAL A 41 31.93 16.25 -10.43
C VAL A 41 32.03 14.89 -9.76
N LEU A 42 30.99 14.55 -8.98
CA LEU A 42 30.78 13.23 -8.43
C LEU A 42 29.68 12.52 -9.22
N SER A 43 30.04 11.52 -10.00
CA SER A 43 29.08 10.65 -10.67
C SER A 43 28.70 9.49 -9.74
N VAL A 44 27.42 9.29 -9.51
CA VAL A 44 26.87 8.24 -8.65
C VAL A 44 26.05 7.30 -9.52
N GLU A 45 26.58 6.09 -9.77
CA GLU A 45 25.83 5.04 -10.49
C GLU A 45 24.92 4.32 -9.50
N LEU A 46 23.64 4.19 -9.85
CA LEU A 46 22.57 3.72 -8.97
C LEU A 46 21.78 2.58 -9.60
N PRO A 47 21.26 1.64 -8.77
CA PRO A 47 20.49 0.51 -9.26
C PRO A 47 19.09 0.88 -9.79
N SER A 48 18.52 2.04 -9.40
CA SER A 48 17.20 2.48 -9.87
C SER A 48 16.95 3.97 -9.67
N GLN A 49 15.92 4.51 -10.36
CA GLN A 49 15.46 5.91 -10.20
C GLN A 49 15.02 6.23 -8.77
N PHE A 50 14.39 5.27 -8.08
CA PHE A 50 13.97 5.43 -6.69
C PHE A 50 15.16 5.71 -5.77
N TRP A 51 16.29 5.00 -5.97
CA TRP A 51 17.52 5.21 -5.23
C TRP A 51 18.08 6.62 -5.45
N GLY A 52 18.07 7.08 -6.70
CA GLY A 52 18.53 8.41 -7.07
C GLY A 52 17.72 9.52 -6.41
N LYS A 53 16.40 9.39 -6.41
CA LYS A 53 15.52 10.35 -5.75
C LYS A 53 15.77 10.42 -4.24
N THR A 54 15.86 9.27 -3.58
CA THR A 54 16.08 9.20 -2.13
C THR A 54 17.43 9.77 -1.72
N ILE A 55 18.52 9.44 -2.45
CA ILE A 55 19.86 9.98 -2.16
C ILE A 55 19.88 11.49 -2.38
N LYS A 56 19.30 11.97 -3.47
CA LYS A 56 19.22 13.39 -3.79
C LYS A 56 18.46 14.21 -2.74
N GLU A 57 17.30 13.72 -2.30
CA GLU A 57 16.45 14.45 -1.36
C GLU A 57 16.95 14.39 0.09
N ARG A 58 17.58 13.29 0.50
CA ARG A 58 17.92 13.06 1.90
C ARG A 58 19.41 13.15 2.22
N TYR A 59 20.29 12.78 1.29
CA TYR A 59 21.71 12.55 1.59
C TYR A 59 22.68 13.38 0.75
N GLU A 60 22.25 14.04 -0.32
CA GLU A 60 23.11 14.83 -1.19
C GLU A 60 23.84 15.96 -0.44
N HIS A 61 23.17 16.62 0.49
CA HIS A 61 23.79 17.67 1.31
C HIS A 61 24.92 17.11 2.18
N ILE A 62 24.74 15.93 2.81
CA ILE A 62 25.78 15.27 3.64
C ILE A 62 26.99 14.90 2.79
N ILE A 63 26.75 14.40 1.56
CA ILE A 63 27.82 14.07 0.62
C ILE A 63 28.60 15.34 0.26
N LYS A 64 27.93 16.43 -0.09
CA LYS A 64 28.56 17.71 -0.45
C LYS A 64 29.34 18.30 0.71
N ASP A 65 28.79 18.28 1.92
CA ASP A 65 29.44 18.80 3.13
C ASP A 65 30.72 18.01 3.47
N ALA A 66 30.70 16.68 3.32
CA ALA A 66 31.86 15.84 3.54
C ALA A 66 32.98 16.15 2.52
N PHE A 67 32.66 16.35 1.24
CA PHE A 67 33.65 16.75 0.23
C PHE A 67 34.22 18.14 0.50
N LEU A 68 33.36 19.11 0.84
CA LEU A 68 33.80 20.46 1.17
C LEU A 68 34.77 20.46 2.38
N LYS A 69 34.43 19.69 3.39
CA LYS A 69 35.24 19.61 4.62
C LYS A 69 36.62 18.95 4.40
N HIS A 70 36.71 17.87 3.63
CA HIS A 70 37.96 17.12 3.43
C HIS A 70 38.82 17.63 2.28
N LEU A 71 38.20 18.11 1.21
CA LEU A 71 38.94 18.54 0.01
C LEU A 71 38.86 20.05 -0.25
N GLY A 72 38.02 20.78 0.51
CA GLY A 72 37.79 22.22 0.26
C GLY A 72 37.15 22.53 -1.07
N VAL A 73 36.50 21.55 -1.70
CA VAL A 73 35.92 21.66 -3.06
C VAL A 73 34.41 21.47 -2.98
N GLU A 74 33.69 22.39 -3.61
CA GLU A 74 32.26 22.28 -3.81
C GLU A 74 31.99 21.39 -5.02
N ILE A 75 31.27 20.27 -4.82
CA ILE A 75 31.05 19.27 -5.85
C ILE A 75 29.63 19.35 -6.45
N THR A 76 29.53 18.99 -7.73
CA THR A 76 28.26 18.73 -8.41
C THR A 76 28.02 17.22 -8.46
N VAL A 77 26.86 16.76 -7.97
CA VAL A 77 26.51 15.33 -7.96
C VAL A 77 25.69 15.00 -9.19
N ASN A 78 26.15 14.02 -9.95
CA ASN A 78 25.50 13.53 -11.17
C ASN A 78 25.01 12.10 -10.94
N TYR A 79 23.71 11.83 -11.11
CA TYR A 79 23.12 10.51 -10.89
C TYR A 79 22.97 9.77 -12.21
N ILE A 80 23.58 8.58 -12.30
CA ILE A 80 23.53 7.69 -13.46
C ILE A 80 22.77 6.44 -13.07
N ILE A 81 21.69 6.14 -13.79
CA ILE A 81 20.91 4.94 -13.55
C ILE A 81 21.44 3.85 -14.46
N LYS A 82 21.91 2.75 -13.85
CA LYS A 82 22.38 1.57 -14.57
C LYS A 82 21.18 0.69 -14.91
N GLU A 83 20.70 0.75 -16.14
CA GLU A 83 19.75 -0.26 -16.62
C GLU A 83 20.42 -1.65 -16.55
N PRO A 84 19.71 -2.71 -16.10
CA PRO A 84 20.27 -4.05 -16.10
C PRO A 84 20.65 -4.44 -17.52
N ALA A 85 21.92 -4.79 -17.73
CA ALA A 85 22.43 -5.20 -19.02
C ALA A 85 21.57 -6.35 -19.59
N PRO A 86 21.19 -6.32 -20.86
CA PRO A 86 20.49 -7.42 -21.48
C PRO A 86 21.37 -8.67 -21.41
N THR A 87 20.82 -9.75 -20.91
CA THR A 87 21.46 -11.08 -20.88
C THR A 87 21.97 -11.39 -22.28
N PRO A 88 23.24 -11.81 -22.46
CA PRO A 88 23.79 -12.11 -23.79
C PRO A 88 22.99 -13.28 -24.41
N VAL A 89 22.29 -12.95 -25.49
CA VAL A 89 21.68 -13.96 -26.36
C VAL A 89 22.81 -14.68 -27.07
N VAL A 90 23.04 -15.94 -26.73
CA VAL A 90 23.95 -16.82 -27.46
C VAL A 90 23.41 -16.95 -28.89
N PRO A 91 24.21 -16.61 -29.94
CA PRO A 91 23.74 -16.76 -31.30
C PRO A 91 23.58 -18.25 -31.63
N PRO A 92 22.48 -18.65 -32.27
CA PRO A 92 22.32 -20.07 -32.70
C PRO A 92 23.29 -20.36 -33.83
N THR A 93 23.93 -21.53 -33.72
CA THR A 93 24.79 -22.16 -34.73
C THR A 93 24.02 -22.34 -36.07
N PRO A 94 24.59 -22.02 -37.21
CA PRO A 94 23.91 -22.12 -38.49
C PRO A 94 23.83 -23.60 -38.94
N GLY A 95 22.62 -24.09 -39.08
CA GLY A 95 22.39 -25.37 -39.74
C GLY A 95 21.16 -26.11 -39.27
N GLN A 96 19.98 -25.68 -39.74
CA GLN A 96 18.90 -26.57 -40.18
C GLN A 96 17.72 -25.75 -40.70
N THR A 97 17.55 -25.80 -42.00
CA THR A 97 16.39 -25.31 -42.76
C THR A 97 15.20 -26.20 -42.45
N THR A 98 14.18 -25.67 -41.80
CA THR A 98 12.82 -26.23 -41.82
C THR A 98 11.77 -25.15 -41.91
N ALA A 99 11.06 -25.20 -42.99
CA ALA A 99 9.67 -24.83 -43.29
C ALA A 99 9.03 -23.60 -42.56
N PHE A 100 8.59 -22.70 -43.41
CA PHE A 100 7.58 -21.63 -43.20
C PHE A 100 6.60 -21.85 -42.07
N THR A 101 6.78 -21.15 -40.97
CA THR A 101 5.71 -20.85 -40.02
C THR A 101 5.37 -19.38 -40.20
N GLN A 102 4.10 -19.10 -40.49
CA GLN A 102 3.56 -17.75 -40.66
C GLN A 102 4.01 -16.86 -39.50
N ALA A 103 4.63 -15.74 -39.85
CA ALA A 103 4.99 -14.69 -38.89
C ALA A 103 3.74 -14.22 -38.14
N ALA A 104 3.73 -14.42 -36.84
CA ALA A 104 2.77 -13.74 -35.96
C ALA A 104 2.90 -12.22 -36.21
N PRO A 105 1.81 -11.47 -36.21
CA PRO A 105 1.85 -10.03 -36.45
C PRO A 105 2.76 -9.39 -35.39
N VAL A 106 3.77 -8.64 -35.86
CA VAL A 106 4.63 -7.80 -35.00
C VAL A 106 3.73 -6.74 -34.37
N VAL A 107 3.32 -6.97 -33.15
CA VAL A 107 2.57 -6.00 -32.35
C VAL A 107 3.52 -4.84 -32.09
N LYS A 108 3.27 -3.69 -32.71
CA LYS A 108 4.00 -2.47 -32.39
C LYS A 108 3.79 -2.19 -30.89
N PRO A 109 4.85 -1.89 -30.11
CA PRO A 109 4.69 -1.59 -28.70
C PRO A 109 3.71 -0.42 -28.54
N ASN A 110 2.72 -0.60 -27.70
CA ASN A 110 1.76 0.47 -27.37
C ASN A 110 2.55 1.61 -26.72
N PRO A 111 2.59 2.82 -27.30
CA PRO A 111 3.34 3.95 -26.73
C PRO A 111 2.70 4.48 -25.43
N PHE A 112 1.58 3.90 -25.01
CA PHE A 112 0.85 4.30 -23.81
C PHE A 112 1.46 3.67 -22.57
N VAL A 113 1.89 4.51 -21.61
CA VAL A 113 2.47 4.05 -20.33
C VAL A 113 1.36 3.73 -19.35
N SER A 114 1.20 2.46 -19.03
CA SER A 114 0.14 1.95 -18.13
C SER A 114 0.40 2.15 -16.64
N ASN A 115 1.65 2.36 -16.22
CA ASN A 115 2.13 2.43 -14.82
C ASN A 115 1.85 1.16 -14.00
N LEU A 116 1.72 0.01 -14.64
CA LEU A 116 1.44 -1.26 -13.98
C LEU A 116 2.71 -1.91 -13.45
N ASN A 117 2.62 -2.47 -12.24
CA ASN A 117 3.62 -3.39 -11.73
C ASN A 117 3.37 -4.78 -12.31
N THR A 118 4.26 -5.25 -13.17
CA THR A 118 4.13 -6.53 -13.89
C THR A 118 4.26 -7.75 -12.98
N SER A 119 4.81 -7.60 -11.76
CA SER A 119 4.91 -8.69 -10.79
C SER A 119 3.57 -9.03 -10.12
N PHE A 120 2.59 -8.13 -10.16
CA PHE A 120 1.28 -8.36 -9.59
C PHE A 120 0.33 -8.97 -10.63
N THR A 121 0.11 -10.27 -10.55
CA THR A 121 -0.71 -11.05 -11.48
C THR A 121 -1.77 -11.83 -10.72
N PHE A 122 -2.77 -12.35 -11.43
CA PHE A 122 -3.74 -13.28 -10.85
C PHE A 122 -3.07 -14.58 -10.36
N ASP A 123 -2.03 -15.05 -11.04
CA ASP A 123 -1.31 -16.25 -10.67
C ASP A 123 -0.56 -16.11 -9.34
N ASN A 124 -0.16 -14.86 -9.00
CA ASN A 124 0.51 -14.54 -7.74
C ASN A 124 -0.47 -14.13 -6.62
N PHE A 125 -1.76 -14.06 -6.91
CA PHE A 125 -2.77 -13.71 -5.92
C PHE A 125 -3.44 -14.98 -5.39
N ILE A 126 -3.29 -15.26 -4.11
CA ILE A 126 -3.89 -16.46 -3.51
C ILE A 126 -5.40 -16.25 -3.33
N GLU A 127 -6.20 -16.97 -4.15
CA GLU A 127 -7.65 -17.01 -3.98
C GLU A 127 -8.02 -17.76 -2.70
N SER A 128 -8.92 -17.19 -1.92
CA SER A 128 -9.42 -17.78 -0.68
C SER A 128 -10.89 -17.38 -0.44
N PRO A 129 -11.60 -18.02 0.49
CA PRO A 129 -12.96 -17.61 0.84
C PRO A 129 -13.09 -16.12 1.22
N ALA A 130 -12.02 -15.54 1.78
CA ALA A 130 -12.00 -14.14 2.24
C ALA A 130 -11.99 -13.12 1.09
N ASN A 131 -11.47 -13.49 -0.09
CA ASN A 131 -11.31 -12.59 -1.24
C ASN A 131 -11.96 -13.12 -2.53
N ARG A 132 -12.57 -14.31 -2.49
CA ARG A 132 -13.10 -14.99 -3.69
C ARG A 132 -14.04 -14.13 -4.51
N PHE A 133 -14.94 -13.40 -3.87
CA PHE A 133 -15.88 -12.56 -4.61
C PHE A 133 -15.16 -11.44 -5.37
N ALA A 134 -14.24 -10.72 -4.71
CA ALA A 134 -13.44 -9.68 -5.34
C ALA A 134 -12.57 -10.24 -6.48
N TYR A 135 -11.94 -11.40 -6.27
CA TYR A 135 -11.14 -12.09 -7.26
C TYR A 135 -11.96 -12.44 -8.51
N ARG A 136 -13.12 -13.09 -8.33
CA ARG A 136 -13.97 -13.50 -9.45
C ARG A 136 -14.58 -12.33 -10.21
N MET A 137 -14.89 -11.23 -9.50
CA MET A 137 -15.35 -10.00 -10.16
C MET A 137 -14.23 -9.32 -10.95
N ALA A 138 -13.01 -9.37 -10.45
CA ALA A 138 -11.83 -8.91 -11.18
C ALA A 138 -11.60 -9.72 -12.48
N GLU A 139 -11.72 -11.04 -12.43
CA GLU A 139 -11.68 -11.89 -13.65
C GLU A 139 -12.82 -11.56 -14.62
N ALA A 140 -14.03 -11.33 -14.10
CA ALA A 140 -15.19 -10.99 -14.92
C ALA A 140 -14.99 -9.65 -15.66
N VAL A 141 -14.32 -8.67 -15.04
CA VAL A 141 -13.93 -7.40 -15.68
C VAL A 141 -12.98 -7.64 -16.82
N VAL A 142 -11.94 -8.46 -16.62
CA VAL A 142 -10.96 -8.79 -17.69
C VAL A 142 -11.63 -9.47 -18.87
N ASN A 143 -12.52 -10.43 -18.61
CA ASN A 143 -13.21 -11.18 -19.64
C ASN A 143 -14.17 -10.33 -20.48
N LYS A 144 -14.73 -9.25 -19.91
CA LYS A 144 -15.69 -8.38 -20.61
C LYS A 144 -15.59 -6.94 -20.12
N LEU A 145 -14.64 -6.20 -20.69
CA LEU A 145 -14.43 -4.78 -20.40
C LEU A 145 -15.67 -3.94 -20.68
N GLY A 146 -15.94 -2.97 -19.80
CA GLY A 146 -17.02 -2.00 -19.97
C GLY A 146 -18.44 -2.58 -19.84
N ASN A 147 -18.57 -3.85 -19.42
CA ASN A 147 -19.87 -4.43 -19.15
C ASN A 147 -20.56 -3.70 -17.98
N ARG A 148 -21.70 -3.09 -18.22
CA ARG A 148 -22.45 -2.30 -17.22
C ARG A 148 -22.74 -3.06 -15.93
N ALA A 149 -22.92 -4.37 -15.99
CA ALA A 149 -23.14 -5.20 -14.80
C ALA A 149 -21.92 -5.25 -13.86
N ASN A 150 -20.70 -5.08 -14.41
CA ASN A 150 -19.43 -5.16 -13.67
C ASN A 150 -18.69 -3.81 -13.66
N ASN A 151 -19.39 -2.71 -13.96
CA ASN A 151 -18.78 -1.38 -14.09
C ASN A 151 -19.62 -0.32 -13.36
N PRO A 152 -19.00 0.40 -12.40
CA PRO A 152 -17.64 0.23 -11.90
C PRO A 152 -17.48 -1.03 -11.03
N LEU A 153 -16.25 -1.56 -10.94
CA LEU A 153 -15.86 -2.48 -9.89
C LEU A 153 -15.21 -1.67 -8.76
N PHE A 154 -15.79 -1.75 -7.59
CA PHE A 154 -15.30 -1.11 -6.38
C PHE A 154 -14.84 -2.16 -5.38
N ILE A 155 -13.54 -2.17 -5.05
CA ILE A 155 -12.94 -3.14 -4.13
C ILE A 155 -12.55 -2.39 -2.84
N TYR A 156 -13.05 -2.86 -1.71
CA TYR A 156 -12.67 -2.26 -0.43
C TYR A 156 -12.19 -3.31 0.57
N SER A 157 -11.32 -2.86 1.46
CA SER A 157 -10.83 -3.65 2.60
C SER A 157 -10.02 -2.78 3.54
N THR A 158 -9.74 -3.25 4.74
CA THR A 158 -8.69 -2.67 5.58
C THR A 158 -7.35 -2.63 4.83
N PRO A 159 -6.41 -1.72 5.19
CA PRO A 159 -5.11 -1.60 4.54
C PRO A 159 -4.33 -2.92 4.55
N GLY A 160 -3.56 -3.19 3.50
CA GLY A 160 -2.62 -4.32 3.45
C GLY A 160 -3.20 -5.68 3.04
N LEU A 161 -4.45 -5.77 2.57
CA LEU A 161 -5.11 -7.03 2.16
C LEU A 161 -5.04 -7.36 0.66
N GLY A 162 -4.25 -6.62 -0.13
CA GLY A 162 -4.00 -6.95 -1.53
C GLY A 162 -4.89 -6.23 -2.55
N LYS A 163 -5.60 -5.14 -2.20
CA LYS A 163 -6.37 -4.31 -3.15
C LYS A 163 -5.53 -3.86 -4.34
N THR A 164 -4.40 -3.26 -4.07
CA THR A 164 -3.44 -2.79 -5.10
C THR A 164 -2.95 -3.92 -5.97
N HIS A 165 -2.66 -5.10 -5.39
CA HIS A 165 -2.26 -6.28 -6.16
C HIS A 165 -3.35 -6.67 -7.17
N LEU A 166 -4.59 -6.79 -6.71
CA LEU A 166 -5.71 -7.19 -7.57
C LEU A 166 -5.97 -6.16 -8.67
N LEU A 167 -5.80 -4.87 -8.36
CA LEU A 167 -5.92 -3.78 -9.32
C LEU A 167 -4.88 -3.91 -10.45
N HIS A 168 -3.61 -4.12 -10.11
CA HIS A 168 -2.55 -4.36 -11.08
C HIS A 168 -2.74 -5.67 -11.85
N ALA A 169 -3.21 -6.74 -11.19
CA ALA A 169 -3.49 -8.03 -11.85
C ALA A 169 -4.54 -7.88 -12.95
N ILE A 170 -5.61 -7.10 -12.71
CA ILE A 170 -6.61 -6.76 -13.73
C ILE A 170 -5.94 -6.09 -14.93
N GLY A 171 -5.17 -5.03 -14.68
CA GLY A 171 -4.50 -4.28 -15.75
C GLY A 171 -3.53 -5.13 -16.57
N ASN A 172 -2.67 -5.90 -15.90
CA ASN A 172 -1.72 -6.80 -16.54
C ASN A 172 -2.43 -7.85 -17.41
N LYS A 173 -3.52 -8.43 -16.90
CA LYS A 173 -4.27 -9.43 -17.65
C LYS A 173 -5.00 -8.86 -18.86
N ILE A 174 -5.53 -7.62 -18.76
CA ILE A 174 -6.12 -6.90 -19.90
C ILE A 174 -5.08 -6.67 -20.99
N LEU A 175 -3.88 -6.19 -20.63
CA LEU A 175 -2.82 -5.94 -21.60
C LEU A 175 -2.26 -7.24 -22.20
N GLN A 176 -2.27 -8.33 -21.45
CA GLN A 176 -1.89 -9.65 -21.96
C GLN A 176 -2.87 -10.15 -23.03
N THR A 177 -4.17 -9.93 -22.85
CA THR A 177 -5.22 -10.34 -23.80
C THR A 177 -5.43 -9.35 -24.94
N ASN A 178 -5.25 -8.06 -24.68
CA ASN A 178 -5.36 -6.97 -25.66
C ASN A 178 -4.21 -5.96 -25.44
N PRO A 179 -3.06 -6.18 -26.11
CA PRO A 179 -1.90 -5.32 -25.97
C PRO A 179 -2.11 -3.84 -26.42
N ASN A 180 -3.15 -3.57 -27.20
CA ASN A 180 -3.47 -2.22 -27.67
C ASN A 180 -4.46 -1.48 -26.75
N ALA A 181 -4.99 -2.12 -25.71
CA ALA A 181 -5.88 -1.47 -24.78
C ALA A 181 -5.18 -0.33 -24.03
N GLN A 182 -5.85 0.78 -23.88
CA GLN A 182 -5.36 1.91 -23.10
C GLN A 182 -5.77 1.71 -21.64
N VAL A 183 -4.89 1.04 -20.88
CA VAL A 183 -5.08 0.76 -19.45
C VAL A 183 -4.17 1.67 -18.64
N LEU A 184 -4.73 2.44 -17.73
CA LEU A 184 -3.97 3.34 -16.85
C LEU A 184 -4.23 3.01 -15.40
N TYR A 185 -3.15 2.74 -14.66
CA TYR A 185 -3.15 2.71 -13.20
C TYR A 185 -2.69 4.07 -12.64
N LYS A 186 -3.40 4.55 -11.63
CA LYS A 186 -3.02 5.73 -10.84
C LYS A 186 -3.42 5.56 -9.38
N SER A 187 -2.56 5.98 -8.47
CA SER A 187 -2.98 6.30 -7.12
C SER A 187 -3.78 7.60 -7.11
N SER A 188 -4.61 7.80 -6.09
CA SER A 188 -5.34 9.05 -5.90
C SER A 188 -4.42 10.26 -5.84
N GLU A 189 -3.27 10.13 -5.19
CA GLU A 189 -2.27 11.19 -5.10
C GLU A 189 -1.68 11.55 -6.46
N GLU A 190 -1.32 10.55 -7.28
CA GLU A 190 -0.82 10.77 -8.64
C GLU A 190 -1.86 11.42 -9.54
N PHE A 191 -3.15 11.03 -9.42
CA PHE A 191 -4.24 11.67 -10.16
C PHE A 191 -4.37 13.16 -9.79
N VAL A 192 -4.38 13.46 -8.49
CA VAL A 192 -4.43 14.84 -8.00
C VAL A 192 -3.23 15.65 -8.52
N ASN A 193 -2.02 15.08 -8.47
CA ASN A 193 -0.82 15.74 -8.95
C ASN A 193 -0.86 15.96 -10.48
N ASP A 194 -1.31 14.98 -11.27
CA ASP A 194 -1.51 15.12 -12.72
C ASP A 194 -2.49 16.30 -13.02
N TYR A 195 -3.59 16.37 -12.27
CA TYR A 195 -4.58 17.45 -12.44
C TYR A 195 -4.01 18.82 -12.05
N VAL A 196 -3.40 18.94 -10.86
CA VAL A 196 -2.79 20.21 -10.41
C VAL A 196 -1.76 20.71 -11.40
N ASN A 197 -0.90 19.82 -11.90
CA ASN A 197 0.09 20.17 -12.93
C ASN A 197 -0.58 20.66 -14.22
N SER A 198 -1.69 20.05 -14.64
CA SER A 198 -2.42 20.48 -15.83
C SER A 198 -3.02 21.88 -15.66
N VAL A 199 -3.49 22.22 -14.46
CA VAL A 199 -4.00 23.56 -14.14
C VAL A 199 -2.88 24.59 -14.15
N MET A 200 -1.73 24.28 -13.52
CA MET A 200 -0.57 25.18 -13.47
C MET A 200 0.01 25.46 -14.86
N ASN A 201 0.05 24.44 -15.71
CA ASN A 201 0.56 24.53 -17.08
C ASN A 201 -0.50 25.02 -18.09
N LYS A 202 -1.75 25.24 -17.65
CA LYS A 202 -2.91 25.61 -18.52
C LYS A 202 -3.17 24.58 -19.62
N ASP A 203 -2.98 23.29 -19.32
CA ASP A 203 -3.09 22.18 -20.27
C ASP A 203 -4.14 21.13 -19.80
N GLN A 204 -5.27 21.62 -19.29
CA GLN A 204 -6.37 20.78 -18.82
C GLN A 204 -7.03 19.98 -19.96
N GLU A 205 -6.95 20.48 -21.19
CA GLU A 205 -7.49 19.77 -22.35
C GLU A 205 -6.70 18.49 -22.65
N ALA A 206 -5.37 18.54 -22.60
CA ALA A 206 -4.52 17.36 -22.77
C ALA A 206 -4.76 16.35 -21.61
N PHE A 207 -4.91 16.83 -20.36
CA PHE A 207 -5.28 15.99 -19.24
C PHE A 207 -6.59 15.24 -19.52
N ARG A 208 -7.66 15.93 -19.88
CA ARG A 208 -8.96 15.32 -20.19
C ARG A 208 -8.87 14.37 -21.37
N LYS A 209 -8.17 14.72 -22.43
CA LYS A 209 -7.95 13.85 -23.58
C LYS A 209 -7.25 12.55 -23.18
N LYS A 210 -6.21 12.62 -22.33
CA LYS A 210 -5.49 11.46 -21.81
C LYS A 210 -6.42 10.52 -21.05
N TYR A 211 -7.17 11.05 -20.07
CA TYR A 211 -8.02 10.22 -19.20
C TYR A 211 -9.28 9.72 -19.92
N HIS A 212 -9.92 10.51 -20.79
CA HIS A 212 -11.11 10.11 -21.53
C HIS A 212 -10.86 9.11 -22.65
N SER A 213 -9.60 8.96 -23.11
CA SER A 213 -9.24 7.98 -24.14
C SER A 213 -9.05 6.57 -23.60
N LEU A 214 -9.05 6.37 -22.27
CA LEU A 214 -8.78 5.09 -21.65
C LEU A 214 -9.86 4.05 -21.98
N ASP A 215 -9.45 2.79 -22.12
CA ASP A 215 -10.33 1.63 -22.17
C ASP A 215 -10.60 1.09 -20.77
N CYS A 216 -9.59 1.20 -19.87
CA CYS A 216 -9.71 0.82 -18.47
C CYS A 216 -8.95 1.81 -17.59
N PHE A 217 -9.64 2.35 -16.58
CA PHE A 217 -9.06 3.20 -15.55
C PHE A 217 -9.04 2.47 -14.22
N LEU A 218 -7.85 2.29 -13.68
CA LEU A 218 -7.56 1.63 -12.41
C LEU A 218 -7.09 2.69 -11.42
N MET A 219 -7.89 2.98 -10.41
CA MET A 219 -7.56 4.01 -9.42
C MET A 219 -7.51 3.44 -8.02
N ASP A 220 -6.36 3.60 -7.38
CA ASP A 220 -6.09 3.10 -6.04
C ASP A 220 -6.37 4.17 -4.98
N ASP A 221 -6.93 3.72 -3.84
CA ASP A 221 -7.14 4.51 -2.63
C ASP A 221 -7.95 5.81 -2.82
N ILE A 222 -9.12 5.71 -3.43
CA ILE A 222 -9.96 6.89 -3.78
C ILE A 222 -10.35 7.76 -2.57
N GLN A 223 -10.26 7.24 -1.33
CA GLN A 223 -10.53 8.02 -0.12
C GLN A 223 -9.63 9.26 0.02
N PHE A 224 -8.51 9.33 -0.68
CA PHE A 224 -7.61 10.48 -0.65
C PHE A 224 -7.93 11.56 -1.70
N VAL A 225 -8.87 11.29 -2.61
CA VAL A 225 -9.34 12.29 -3.58
C VAL A 225 -10.73 12.79 -3.24
N VAL A 226 -11.51 11.98 -2.53
CA VAL A 226 -12.92 12.23 -2.21
C VAL A 226 -13.06 12.69 -0.77
N GLY A 227 -13.95 13.67 -0.51
CA GLY A 227 -14.17 14.19 0.85
C GLY A 227 -12.98 14.98 1.41
N THR A 228 -12.07 15.44 0.56
CA THR A 228 -10.92 16.25 0.95
C THR A 228 -11.17 17.74 0.71
N THR A 229 -10.39 18.60 1.35
CA THR A 229 -10.44 20.07 1.13
C THR A 229 -10.01 20.49 -0.29
N LYS A 230 -9.59 19.54 -1.15
CA LYS A 230 -9.15 19.77 -2.53
C LYS A 230 -10.33 19.70 -3.52
N VAL A 231 -11.31 20.57 -3.35
CA VAL A 231 -12.59 20.60 -4.11
C VAL A 231 -12.41 20.50 -5.63
N GLY A 232 -11.41 21.14 -6.21
CA GLY A 232 -11.18 21.08 -7.68
C GLY A 232 -10.78 19.70 -8.18
N SER A 233 -9.95 18.97 -7.43
CA SER A 233 -9.48 17.63 -7.82
C SER A 233 -10.61 16.59 -7.71
N GLU A 234 -11.46 16.70 -6.70
CA GLU A 234 -12.64 15.86 -6.55
C GLU A 234 -13.62 16.06 -7.69
N GLN A 235 -13.90 17.30 -8.08
CA GLN A 235 -14.78 17.61 -9.21
C GLN A 235 -14.22 17.06 -10.52
N GLU A 236 -12.90 17.20 -10.79
CA GLU A 236 -12.31 16.66 -12.01
C GLU A 236 -12.31 15.12 -12.03
N PHE A 237 -12.13 14.49 -10.86
CA PHE A 237 -12.34 13.05 -10.74
C PHE A 237 -13.77 12.65 -11.13
N PHE A 238 -14.79 13.38 -10.67
CA PHE A 238 -16.16 13.13 -11.05
C PHE A 238 -16.42 13.34 -12.53
N TYR A 239 -15.82 14.36 -13.16
CA TYR A 239 -15.91 14.55 -14.61
C TYR A 239 -15.27 13.40 -15.37
N THR A 240 -14.07 12.98 -14.97
CA THR A 240 -13.37 11.84 -15.57
C THR A 240 -14.17 10.55 -15.43
N PHE A 241 -14.64 10.26 -14.23
CA PHE A 241 -15.50 9.10 -13.96
C PHE A 241 -16.75 9.09 -14.84
N ASN A 242 -17.46 10.23 -14.92
CA ASN A 242 -18.67 10.35 -15.72
C ASN A 242 -18.43 10.17 -17.21
N ALA A 243 -17.33 10.70 -17.72
CA ALA A 243 -16.95 10.56 -19.13
C ALA A 243 -16.64 9.08 -19.47
N LEU A 244 -15.88 8.39 -18.63
CA LEU A 244 -15.57 6.97 -18.82
C LEU A 244 -16.81 6.09 -18.69
N PHE A 245 -17.57 6.27 -17.62
CA PHE A 245 -18.79 5.49 -17.37
C PHE A 245 -19.84 5.67 -18.48
N GLY A 246 -20.04 6.92 -18.96
CA GLY A 246 -20.95 7.22 -20.06
C GLY A 246 -20.55 6.57 -21.39
N ASN A 247 -19.26 6.38 -21.62
CA ASN A 247 -18.72 5.74 -22.81
C ASN A 247 -18.48 4.23 -22.65
N ASN A 248 -19.04 3.60 -21.61
CA ASN A 248 -18.87 2.18 -21.27
C ASN A 248 -17.39 1.75 -21.16
N LYS A 249 -16.52 2.67 -20.72
CA LYS A 249 -15.13 2.34 -20.42
C LYS A 249 -15.06 1.74 -19.01
N GLN A 250 -14.17 0.78 -18.80
CA GLN A 250 -14.06 0.09 -17.52
C GLN A 250 -13.44 0.99 -16.46
N ILE A 251 -14.03 1.00 -15.28
CA ILE A 251 -13.52 1.69 -14.10
C ILE A 251 -13.37 0.65 -12.99
N VAL A 252 -12.20 0.60 -12.37
CA VAL A 252 -11.93 -0.20 -11.17
C VAL A 252 -11.35 0.71 -10.11
N LEU A 253 -11.96 0.73 -8.95
CA LEU A 253 -11.59 1.62 -7.85
C LEU A 253 -11.30 0.80 -6.60
N THR A 254 -10.32 1.23 -5.82
CA THR A 254 -10.08 0.66 -4.49
C THR A 254 -10.22 1.70 -3.40
N SER A 255 -10.56 1.26 -2.19
CA SER A 255 -10.68 2.10 -1.01
C SER A 255 -10.43 1.31 0.27
N ASP A 256 -10.08 2.00 1.34
CA ASP A 256 -10.12 1.47 2.72
C ASP A 256 -11.51 1.60 3.38
N LYS A 257 -12.44 2.26 2.69
CA LYS A 257 -13.80 2.55 3.15
C LYS A 257 -14.84 2.03 2.17
N THR A 258 -16.03 1.74 2.68
CA THR A 258 -17.20 1.44 1.83
C THR A 258 -17.66 2.69 1.06
N PRO A 259 -18.41 2.55 -0.06
CA PRO A 259 -18.97 3.71 -0.76
C PRO A 259 -19.87 4.60 0.10
N GLN A 260 -20.49 4.04 1.14
CA GLN A 260 -21.35 4.78 2.08
C GLN A 260 -20.56 5.62 3.07
N GLU A 261 -19.35 5.17 3.43
CA GLU A 261 -18.44 5.87 4.34
C GLU A 261 -17.62 6.96 3.65
N LEU A 262 -17.47 6.86 2.33
CA LEU A 262 -16.95 7.96 1.53
C LEU A 262 -18.01 9.06 1.46
N GLN A 263 -17.69 10.25 1.94
CA GLN A 263 -18.60 11.41 1.93
C GLN A 263 -18.82 11.94 0.50
N LEU A 264 -19.34 11.06 -0.36
CA LEU A 264 -19.57 11.31 -1.77
C LEU A 264 -20.86 12.10 -1.99
N GLU A 265 -20.88 12.92 -3.04
CA GLU A 265 -22.15 13.45 -3.55
C GLU A 265 -23.14 12.30 -3.87
N PRO A 266 -24.45 12.47 -3.60
CA PRO A 266 -25.45 11.41 -3.79
C PRO A 266 -25.45 10.79 -5.18
N ARG A 267 -25.17 11.57 -6.22
CA ARG A 267 -25.10 11.12 -7.62
C ARG A 267 -23.92 10.17 -7.85
N MET A 268 -22.77 10.46 -7.24
CA MET A 268 -21.58 9.62 -7.36
C MET A 268 -21.73 8.33 -6.56
N SER A 269 -22.22 8.43 -5.32
CA SER A 269 -22.53 7.27 -4.49
C SER A 269 -23.47 6.30 -5.21
N SER A 270 -24.56 6.82 -5.80
CA SER A 270 -25.48 6.01 -6.59
C SER A 270 -24.83 5.30 -7.78
N ARG A 271 -23.89 5.95 -8.49
CA ARG A 271 -23.15 5.34 -9.61
C ARG A 271 -22.16 4.29 -9.17
N LEU A 272 -21.45 4.51 -8.08
CA LEU A 272 -20.57 3.49 -7.50
C LEU A 272 -21.37 2.26 -7.08
N MET A 273 -22.55 2.47 -6.48
CA MET A 273 -23.43 1.39 -6.04
C MET A 273 -24.19 0.70 -7.20
N SER A 274 -24.21 1.29 -8.39
CA SER A 274 -24.84 0.66 -9.57
C SER A 274 -24.00 -0.45 -10.20
N GLY A 275 -22.70 -0.50 -9.87
CA GLY A 275 -21.78 -1.54 -10.28
C GLY A 275 -21.63 -2.64 -9.22
N ILE A 276 -20.42 -3.19 -9.13
CA ILE A 276 -20.09 -4.23 -8.15
C ILE A 276 -19.27 -3.62 -7.01
N VAL A 277 -19.71 -3.87 -5.78
CA VAL A 277 -18.97 -3.54 -4.56
C VAL A 277 -18.48 -4.85 -3.95
N ALA A 278 -17.17 -5.03 -3.88
CA ALA A 278 -16.53 -6.26 -3.43
C ALA A 278 -15.62 -6.02 -2.23
N GLU A 279 -15.83 -6.76 -1.17
CA GLU A 279 -15.02 -6.73 0.04
C GLU A 279 -13.92 -7.78 -0.01
N ILE A 280 -12.70 -7.42 0.43
CA ILE A 280 -11.64 -8.36 0.78
C ILE A 280 -11.55 -8.39 2.31
N LYS A 281 -11.79 -9.58 2.88
CA LYS A 281 -11.75 -9.80 4.32
C LYS A 281 -10.37 -10.29 4.78
N LEU A 282 -10.17 -10.32 6.09
CA LEU A 282 -8.96 -10.91 6.69
C LEU A 282 -8.81 -12.37 6.27
N PRO A 283 -7.61 -12.79 5.82
CA PRO A 283 -7.34 -14.17 5.43
C PRO A 283 -7.29 -15.09 6.65
N THR A 284 -7.67 -16.36 6.45
CA THR A 284 -7.46 -17.41 7.45
C THR A 284 -5.97 -17.73 7.60
N VAL A 285 -5.60 -18.45 8.66
CA VAL A 285 -4.21 -18.87 8.88
C VAL A 285 -3.67 -19.72 7.72
N GLU A 286 -4.50 -20.60 7.17
CA GLU A 286 -4.15 -21.44 6.02
C GLU A 286 -3.85 -20.59 4.78
N THR A 287 -4.64 -19.55 4.55
CA THR A 287 -4.41 -18.60 3.46
C THR A 287 -3.10 -17.84 3.67
N ARG A 288 -2.81 -17.41 4.90
CA ARG A 288 -1.56 -16.73 5.23
C ARG A 288 -0.34 -17.63 5.02
N ILE A 289 -0.43 -18.91 5.44
CA ILE A 289 0.62 -19.90 5.18
C ILE A 289 0.82 -20.09 3.67
N ALA A 290 -0.27 -20.18 2.89
CA ALA A 290 -0.18 -20.32 1.44
C ALA A 290 0.51 -19.12 0.77
N ILE A 291 0.24 -17.90 1.25
CA ILE A 291 0.92 -16.66 0.79
C ILE A 291 2.42 -16.75 1.12
N LEU A 292 2.79 -17.14 2.33
CA LEU A 292 4.19 -17.25 2.73
C LEU A 292 4.93 -18.35 1.95
N ARG A 293 4.28 -19.50 1.68
CA ARG A 293 4.85 -20.56 0.83
C ARG A 293 5.14 -20.05 -0.59
N GLN A 294 4.19 -19.34 -1.19
CA GLN A 294 4.38 -18.75 -2.51
C GLN A 294 5.55 -17.74 -2.51
N LYS A 295 5.70 -16.93 -1.46
CA LYS A 295 6.85 -16.01 -1.32
C LYS A 295 8.16 -16.76 -1.15
N ARG A 296 8.21 -17.79 -0.30
CA ARG A 296 9.36 -18.68 -0.12
C ARG A 296 9.81 -19.27 -1.46
N ASP A 297 8.86 -19.85 -2.20
CA ASP A 297 9.14 -20.52 -3.46
C ASP A 297 9.62 -19.52 -4.53
N SER A 298 9.11 -18.27 -4.52
CA SER A 298 9.53 -17.23 -5.46
C SER A 298 10.98 -16.76 -5.27
N ILE A 299 11.52 -16.86 -4.05
CA ILE A 299 12.92 -16.48 -3.72
C ILE A 299 13.82 -17.71 -3.56
N ASN A 300 13.28 -18.92 -3.69
CA ASN A 300 13.98 -20.19 -3.52
C ASN A 300 14.78 -20.26 -2.21
N PHE A 301 14.17 -19.87 -1.08
CA PHE A 301 14.80 -19.85 0.24
C PHE A 301 14.36 -21.06 1.06
N ASP A 302 15.34 -21.73 1.71
CA ASP A 302 15.08 -22.90 2.54
C ASP A 302 14.57 -22.50 3.94
N ILE A 303 13.24 -22.58 4.14
CA ILE A 303 12.55 -22.33 5.39
C ILE A 303 11.44 -23.34 5.60
N GLY A 304 11.39 -23.96 6.77
CA GLY A 304 10.40 -24.96 7.12
C GLY A 304 8.98 -24.41 7.22
N ASP A 305 8.01 -25.28 6.92
CA ASP A 305 6.58 -24.95 7.01
C ASP A 305 6.13 -24.63 8.47
N ASP A 306 6.83 -25.17 9.45
CA ASP A 306 6.62 -24.86 10.88
C ASP A 306 6.94 -23.39 11.21
N VAL A 307 8.00 -22.84 10.62
CA VAL A 307 8.35 -21.42 10.79
C VAL A 307 7.36 -20.54 10.06
N LEU A 308 6.93 -20.93 8.84
CA LEU A 308 5.88 -20.21 8.11
C LEU A 308 4.56 -20.20 8.87
N ALA A 309 4.17 -21.33 9.49
CA ALA A 309 2.99 -21.42 10.32
C ALA A 309 3.10 -20.51 11.55
N PHE A 310 4.24 -20.50 12.22
CA PHE A 310 4.50 -19.62 13.36
C PHE A 310 4.32 -18.14 13.00
N ILE A 311 4.90 -17.69 11.87
CA ILE A 311 4.73 -16.30 11.38
C ILE A 311 3.26 -16.02 11.06
N ALA A 312 2.59 -16.96 10.37
CA ALA A 312 1.19 -16.82 9.97
C ALA A 312 0.21 -16.80 11.16
N GLU A 313 0.49 -17.51 12.24
CA GLU A 313 -0.30 -17.48 13.45
C GLU A 313 -0.08 -16.19 14.24
N GLY A 314 1.15 -15.72 14.29
CA GLY A 314 1.53 -14.53 15.04
C GLY A 314 1.08 -13.22 14.38
N ILE A 315 1.00 -13.16 13.05
CA ILE A 315 0.66 -11.92 12.31
C ILE A 315 -0.65 -12.12 11.56
N GLN A 316 -1.71 -11.47 12.03
CA GLN A 316 -3.08 -11.73 11.60
C GLN A 316 -3.75 -10.55 10.91
N THR A 317 -3.31 -9.31 11.19
CA THR A 317 -4.06 -8.10 10.85
C THR A 317 -3.88 -7.64 9.41
N ASN A 318 -2.70 -7.85 8.79
CA ASN A 318 -2.50 -7.48 7.39
C ASN A 318 -1.43 -8.33 6.67
N ILE A 319 -1.61 -8.52 5.35
CA ILE A 319 -0.69 -9.32 4.53
C ILE A 319 0.64 -8.58 4.31
N ARG A 320 0.64 -7.24 4.26
CA ARG A 320 1.87 -6.46 4.07
C ARG A 320 2.84 -6.64 5.26
N GLU A 321 2.30 -6.66 6.48
CA GLU A 321 3.07 -6.89 7.69
C GLU A 321 3.55 -8.36 7.79
N LEU A 322 2.69 -9.30 7.36
CA LEU A 322 3.03 -10.72 7.22
C LEU A 322 4.22 -10.94 6.25
N GLU A 323 4.15 -10.38 5.03
CA GLU A 323 5.24 -10.46 4.06
C GLU A 323 6.50 -9.74 4.54
N GLY A 324 6.35 -8.55 5.14
CA GLY A 324 7.47 -7.79 5.72
C GLY A 324 8.22 -8.59 6.78
N SER A 325 7.50 -9.26 7.68
CA SER A 325 8.09 -10.10 8.71
C SER A 325 8.81 -11.32 8.15
N PHE A 326 8.23 -11.96 7.13
CA PHE A 326 8.90 -13.05 6.41
C PHE A 326 10.23 -12.57 5.80
N PHE A 327 10.23 -11.45 5.07
CA PHE A 327 11.44 -10.92 4.46
C PHE A 327 12.47 -10.43 5.49
N SER A 328 12.04 -9.91 6.65
CA SER A 328 12.93 -9.54 7.75
C SER A 328 13.65 -10.76 8.30
N LEU A 329 12.93 -11.87 8.53
CA LEU A 329 13.53 -13.14 8.97
C LEU A 329 14.49 -13.70 7.93
N VAL A 330 14.13 -13.73 6.65
CA VAL A 330 14.97 -14.20 5.55
C VAL A 330 16.27 -13.37 5.47
N SER A 331 16.15 -12.05 5.55
CA SER A 331 17.29 -11.13 5.50
C SER A 331 18.22 -11.33 6.67
N PHE A 332 17.67 -11.47 7.89
CA PHE A 332 18.47 -11.73 9.09
C PHE A 332 19.22 -13.07 9.00
N CYS A 333 18.53 -14.15 8.62
CA CYS A 333 19.16 -15.46 8.48
C CYS A 333 20.25 -15.47 7.40
N THR A 334 20.00 -14.80 6.27
CA THR A 334 20.98 -14.68 5.18
C THR A 334 22.22 -13.91 5.63
N ALA A 335 22.04 -12.78 6.33
CA ALA A 335 23.13 -11.94 6.79
C ALA A 335 24.04 -12.64 7.82
N HIS A 336 23.46 -13.50 8.66
CA HIS A 336 24.20 -14.21 9.73
C HIS A 336 24.60 -15.63 9.34
N GLY A 337 24.21 -16.13 8.17
CA GLY A 337 24.51 -17.50 7.73
C GLY A 337 23.85 -18.58 8.62
N ILE A 338 22.68 -18.31 9.18
CA ILE A 338 21.97 -19.21 10.08
C ILE A 338 20.68 -19.76 9.46
N THR A 339 20.30 -20.96 9.86
CA THR A 339 19.06 -21.59 9.42
C THR A 339 17.85 -20.97 10.15
N PRO A 340 16.78 -20.61 9.45
CA PRO A 340 15.57 -20.11 10.09
C PRO A 340 14.89 -21.20 10.92
N THR A 341 14.72 -20.92 12.20
CA THR A 341 14.01 -21.76 13.17
C THR A 341 12.95 -20.92 13.88
N ILE A 342 11.99 -21.57 14.55
CA ILE A 342 10.97 -20.86 15.35
C ILE A 342 11.65 -19.96 16.40
N GLY A 343 12.73 -20.43 17.05
CA GLY A 343 13.46 -19.62 18.04
C GLY A 343 14.06 -18.35 17.44
N VAL A 344 14.67 -18.44 16.24
CA VAL A 344 15.18 -17.26 15.52
C VAL A 344 14.04 -16.35 15.10
N ALA A 345 12.93 -16.91 14.63
CA ALA A 345 11.76 -16.12 14.26
C ALA A 345 11.15 -15.36 15.46
N GLN A 346 11.09 -16.00 16.65
CA GLN A 346 10.65 -15.36 17.89
C GLN A 346 11.54 -14.17 18.27
N GLU A 347 12.85 -14.31 18.14
CA GLU A 347 13.81 -13.26 18.46
C GLU A 347 13.70 -12.08 17.48
N VAL A 348 13.74 -12.37 16.16
CA VAL A 348 13.76 -11.34 15.10
C VAL A 348 12.42 -10.60 15.02
N LEU A 349 11.31 -11.28 15.29
CA LEU A 349 9.96 -10.72 15.14
C LEU A 349 9.31 -10.33 16.48
N ALA A 350 10.07 -10.33 17.58
CA ALA A 350 9.54 -10.09 18.93
C ALA A 350 8.70 -8.80 19.02
N ASP A 351 9.19 -7.70 18.48
CA ASP A 351 8.51 -6.40 18.51
C ASP A 351 7.20 -6.42 17.69
N VAL A 352 7.22 -7.05 16.52
CA VAL A 352 6.05 -7.14 15.63
C VAL A 352 4.98 -8.03 16.26
N LEU A 353 5.39 -9.19 16.79
CA LEU A 353 4.47 -10.12 17.48
C LEU A 353 3.85 -9.47 18.71
N GLN A 354 4.63 -8.72 19.49
CA GLN A 354 4.09 -7.99 20.64
C GLN A 354 3.08 -6.91 20.21
N GLN A 355 3.33 -6.21 19.10
CA GLN A 355 2.39 -5.22 18.57
C GLN A 355 1.09 -5.89 18.07
N GLU A 356 1.19 -7.05 17.41
CA GLU A 356 0.02 -7.82 16.97
C GLU A 356 -0.82 -8.31 18.14
N GLU A 357 -0.19 -8.87 19.16
CA GLU A 357 -0.87 -9.26 20.40
C GLU A 357 -1.62 -8.07 21.04
N GLN A 358 -1.01 -6.89 21.06
CA GLN A 358 -1.65 -5.67 21.56
C GLN A 358 -2.85 -5.25 20.69
N LYS A 359 -2.75 -5.34 19.36
CA LYS A 359 -3.88 -5.06 18.45
C LYS A 359 -5.03 -6.05 18.66
N LEU A 360 -4.71 -7.34 18.81
CA LEU A 360 -5.70 -8.41 19.00
C LEU A 360 -6.34 -8.39 20.40
N ALA A 361 -5.61 -7.97 21.42
CA ALA A 361 -6.08 -7.89 22.80
C ALA A 361 -7.05 -6.72 23.01
N ILE A 362 -6.92 -5.63 22.23
CA ILE A 362 -7.86 -4.52 22.28
C ILE A 362 -9.12 -4.90 21.49
N ASN A 363 -10.11 -5.39 22.19
CA ASN A 363 -11.43 -5.67 21.62
C ASN A 363 -12.48 -4.69 22.13
N VAL A 364 -13.64 -4.63 21.46
CA VAL A 364 -14.73 -3.70 21.80
C VAL A 364 -15.22 -3.88 23.25
N ASN A 365 -15.17 -5.10 23.79
CA ASN A 365 -15.58 -5.35 25.17
C ASN A 365 -14.60 -4.74 26.18
N LEU A 366 -13.29 -4.80 25.91
CA LEU A 366 -12.27 -4.13 26.71
C LEU A 366 -12.45 -2.62 26.67
N ILE A 367 -12.68 -2.05 25.47
CA ILE A 367 -12.96 -0.62 25.31
C ILE A 367 -14.20 -0.20 26.12
N LYS A 368 -15.32 -0.92 25.98
CA LYS A 368 -16.53 -0.67 26.78
C LYS A 368 -16.26 -0.75 28.27
N LYS A 369 -15.48 -1.73 28.72
CA LYS A 369 -15.14 -1.93 30.15
C LYS A 369 -14.35 -0.73 30.70
N VAL A 370 -13.33 -0.25 29.97
CA VAL A 370 -12.50 0.86 30.42
C VAL A 370 -13.26 2.18 30.35
N VAL A 371 -13.96 2.46 29.25
CA VAL A 371 -14.81 3.66 29.11
C VAL A 371 -15.94 3.64 30.14
N GLY A 372 -16.56 2.47 30.38
CA GLY A 372 -17.58 2.30 31.40
C GLY A 372 -17.07 2.62 32.80
N LYS A 373 -15.86 2.16 33.14
CA LYS A 373 -15.20 2.49 34.40
C LYS A 373 -14.90 3.99 34.54
N HIS A 374 -14.40 4.63 33.47
CA HIS A 374 -14.06 6.04 33.44
C HIS A 374 -15.30 6.93 33.66
N PHE A 375 -16.40 6.67 32.92
CA PHE A 375 -17.65 7.42 32.99
C PHE A 375 -18.68 6.87 33.98
N LYS A 376 -18.35 5.82 34.72
CA LYS A 376 -19.22 5.17 35.73
C LYS A 376 -20.56 4.69 35.16
N ILE A 377 -20.53 4.06 33.98
CA ILE A 377 -21.70 3.44 33.35
C ILE A 377 -21.52 1.91 33.24
N ASN A 378 -22.64 1.17 33.23
CA ASN A 378 -22.65 -0.28 33.14
C ASN A 378 -22.44 -0.77 31.71
N MET A 379 -21.89 -1.97 31.54
CA MET A 379 -21.66 -2.58 30.22
C MET A 379 -22.94 -2.71 29.39
N GLU A 380 -24.07 -3.00 30.03
CA GLU A 380 -25.39 -3.12 29.39
C GLU A 380 -25.87 -1.80 28.79
N ASP A 381 -25.49 -0.67 29.36
CA ASP A 381 -25.90 0.66 28.90
C ASP A 381 -25.31 1.00 27.53
N PHE A 382 -24.17 0.43 27.15
CA PHE A 382 -23.58 0.63 25.82
C PHE A 382 -24.50 0.10 24.69
N ASN A 383 -25.20 -1.00 24.95
CA ASN A 383 -26.10 -1.64 23.97
C ASN A 383 -27.57 -1.22 24.17
N SER A 384 -27.88 -0.48 25.26
CA SER A 384 -29.24 -0.05 25.58
C SER A 384 -29.77 0.98 24.59
N LYS A 385 -31.10 1.04 24.41
CA LYS A 385 -31.79 2.06 23.59
C LYS A 385 -31.90 3.43 24.27
N ARG A 386 -31.37 3.58 25.49
CA ARG A 386 -31.42 4.85 26.25
C ARG A 386 -30.63 5.95 25.54
N LYS A 387 -31.23 7.17 25.54
CA LYS A 387 -30.68 8.36 24.85
C LYS A 387 -30.27 9.47 25.82
N THR A 388 -30.13 9.19 27.12
CA THR A 388 -29.64 10.17 28.10
C THR A 388 -28.19 10.52 27.80
N GLN A 389 -27.82 11.77 27.92
CA GLN A 389 -26.48 12.26 27.57
C GLN A 389 -25.38 11.53 28.38
N SER A 390 -25.67 11.18 29.64
CA SER A 390 -24.76 10.42 30.49
C SER A 390 -24.43 9.01 29.97
N ILE A 391 -25.26 8.46 29.08
CA ILE A 391 -25.03 7.14 28.44
C ILE A 391 -24.59 7.33 26.99
N THR A 392 -25.18 8.30 26.30
CA THR A 392 -24.88 8.51 24.85
C THR A 392 -23.46 8.98 24.64
N TRP A 393 -22.97 9.90 25.48
CA TRP A 393 -21.64 10.44 25.37
C TRP A 393 -20.52 9.39 25.54
N PRO A 394 -20.49 8.61 26.63
CA PRO A 394 -19.52 7.51 26.74
C PRO A 394 -19.64 6.47 25.66
N ARG A 395 -20.86 6.17 25.17
CA ARG A 395 -21.07 5.26 24.07
C ARG A 395 -20.44 5.78 22.77
N GLN A 396 -20.56 7.08 22.47
CA GLN A 396 -19.95 7.71 21.31
C GLN A 396 -18.42 7.67 21.41
N ILE A 397 -17.85 7.95 22.59
CA ILE A 397 -16.41 7.81 22.83
C ILE A 397 -15.95 6.35 22.63
N ALA A 398 -16.69 5.38 23.15
CA ALA A 398 -16.34 3.96 22.98
C ALA A 398 -16.43 3.51 21.52
N MET A 399 -17.41 4.00 20.74
CA MET A 399 -17.49 3.75 19.29
C MET A 399 -16.30 4.38 18.56
N TYR A 400 -15.95 5.64 18.86
CA TYR A 400 -14.77 6.31 18.31
C TYR A 400 -13.49 5.53 18.63
N LEU A 401 -13.27 5.16 19.89
CA LEU A 401 -12.10 4.38 20.29
C LEU A 401 -12.07 2.99 19.64
N ALA A 402 -13.23 2.39 19.40
CA ALA A 402 -13.29 1.14 18.64
C ALA A 402 -12.85 1.33 17.18
N THR A 403 -13.16 2.48 16.55
CA THR A 403 -12.67 2.76 15.19
C THR A 403 -11.17 3.06 15.14
N GLU A 404 -10.58 3.58 16.21
CA GLU A 404 -9.16 3.95 16.26
C GLU A 404 -8.25 2.81 16.76
N LEU A 405 -8.79 1.90 17.57
CA LEU A 405 -7.99 0.91 18.30
C LEU A 405 -8.25 -0.54 17.85
N THR A 406 -9.21 -0.77 16.94
CA THR A 406 -9.50 -2.10 16.41
C THR A 406 -9.57 -2.08 14.89
N ASP A 407 -9.32 -3.23 14.26
CA ASP A 407 -9.43 -3.40 12.81
C ASP A 407 -10.85 -3.76 12.35
N LEU A 408 -11.85 -3.58 13.23
CA LEU A 408 -13.25 -3.86 12.90
C LEU A 408 -13.81 -2.81 11.95
N SER A 409 -14.56 -3.25 10.95
CA SER A 409 -15.34 -2.36 10.09
C SER A 409 -16.44 -1.65 10.85
N LEU A 410 -16.87 -0.47 10.38
CA LEU A 410 -17.96 0.29 11.03
C LEU A 410 -19.26 -0.51 11.18
N PRO A 411 -19.67 -1.38 10.24
CA PRO A 411 -20.81 -2.28 10.44
C PRO A 411 -20.60 -3.30 11.57
N GLU A 412 -19.37 -3.80 11.74
CA GLU A 412 -19.04 -4.74 12.82
C GLU A 412 -19.08 -4.05 14.18
N ILE A 413 -18.46 -2.86 14.28
CA ILE A 413 -18.57 -2.02 15.47
C ILE A 413 -20.04 -1.71 15.77
N GLY A 414 -20.83 -1.36 14.76
CA GLY A 414 -22.25 -1.13 14.92
C GLY A 414 -23.00 -2.31 15.55
N ARG A 415 -22.72 -3.53 15.09
CA ARG A 415 -23.27 -4.77 15.66
C ARG A 415 -22.92 -4.94 17.14
N GLU A 416 -21.66 -4.68 17.48
CA GLU A 416 -21.17 -4.74 18.86
C GLU A 416 -21.91 -3.78 19.81
N PHE A 417 -22.32 -2.62 19.33
CA PHE A 417 -23.08 -1.63 20.10
C PHE A 417 -24.59 -1.71 19.88
N SER A 418 -25.11 -2.68 19.14
CA SER A 418 -26.53 -2.79 18.74
C SER A 418 -27.03 -1.50 18.07
N ARG A 419 -26.25 -0.97 17.13
CA ARG A 419 -26.50 0.26 16.37
C ARG A 419 -26.21 0.06 14.88
N ASP A 420 -26.80 0.93 14.07
CA ASP A 420 -26.47 1.01 12.65
C ASP A 420 -25.07 1.63 12.47
N HIS A 421 -24.40 1.24 11.38
CA HIS A 421 -23.11 1.79 11.02
C HIS A 421 -23.10 3.33 10.92
N SER A 422 -24.21 3.94 10.46
CA SER A 422 -24.38 5.39 10.40
C SER A 422 -24.26 6.08 11.78
N THR A 423 -24.68 5.39 12.85
CA THR A 423 -24.53 5.87 14.23
C THR A 423 -23.05 5.85 14.64
N VAL A 424 -22.29 4.85 14.20
CA VAL A 424 -20.84 4.75 14.47
C VAL A 424 -20.09 5.85 13.72
N VAL A 425 -20.42 6.08 12.44
CA VAL A 425 -19.86 7.19 11.65
C VAL A 425 -20.07 8.52 12.34
N HIS A 426 -21.33 8.82 12.71
CA HIS A 426 -21.67 10.06 13.40
C HIS A 426 -20.89 10.21 14.73
N ALA A 427 -20.77 9.13 15.51
CA ALA A 427 -20.04 9.14 16.76
C ALA A 427 -18.54 9.40 16.52
N ARG A 428 -17.94 8.74 15.55
CA ARG A 428 -16.55 8.92 15.17
C ARG A 428 -16.27 10.38 14.78
N ASP A 429 -17.06 10.92 13.86
CA ASP A 429 -16.84 12.26 13.32
C ASP A 429 -17.04 13.34 14.41
N LEU A 430 -18.07 13.19 15.24
CA LEU A 430 -18.34 14.10 16.36
C LEU A 430 -17.20 14.12 17.41
N ILE A 431 -16.71 12.93 17.78
CA ILE A 431 -15.64 12.84 18.79
C ILE A 431 -14.32 13.31 18.21
N LYS A 432 -14.03 12.98 16.95
CA LYS A 432 -12.82 13.43 16.25
C LYS A 432 -12.75 14.94 16.13
N GLU A 433 -13.84 15.59 15.70
CA GLU A 433 -13.93 17.05 15.63
C GLU A 433 -13.63 17.70 16.99
N ARG A 434 -14.12 17.09 18.07
CA ARG A 434 -13.88 17.61 19.43
C ARG A 434 -12.46 17.34 19.91
N VAL A 435 -11.87 16.20 19.57
CA VAL A 435 -10.46 15.90 19.86
C VAL A 435 -9.57 16.93 19.15
N ASP A 436 -9.86 17.28 17.90
CA ASP A 436 -9.08 18.26 17.14
C ASP A 436 -9.24 19.70 17.66
N ALA A 437 -10.38 20.02 18.28
CA ALA A 437 -10.72 21.38 18.74
C ALA A 437 -10.37 21.67 20.21
N ASP A 438 -10.33 20.64 21.07
CA ASP A 438 -10.20 20.81 22.53
C ASP A 438 -9.00 20.02 23.09
N PRO A 439 -7.87 20.68 23.42
CA PRO A 439 -6.69 20.02 23.99
C PRO A 439 -6.94 19.28 25.31
N PHE A 440 -7.88 19.74 26.14
CA PHE A 440 -8.21 19.06 27.40
C PHE A 440 -8.96 17.75 27.13
N PHE A 441 -9.88 17.78 26.18
CA PHE A 441 -10.58 16.58 25.77
C PHE A 441 -9.64 15.57 25.09
N THR A 442 -8.69 16.06 24.28
CA THR A 442 -7.63 15.22 23.70
C THR A 442 -6.80 14.53 24.78
N ALA A 443 -6.44 15.24 25.87
CA ALA A 443 -5.72 14.64 26.98
C ALA A 443 -6.56 13.58 27.70
N GLU A 444 -7.86 13.80 27.89
CA GLU A 444 -8.80 12.80 28.46
C GLU A 444 -8.89 11.53 27.61
N ILE A 445 -9.05 11.68 26.29
CA ILE A 445 -9.09 10.55 25.35
C ILE A 445 -7.78 9.78 25.36
N ASN A 446 -6.62 10.48 25.35
CA ASN A 446 -5.31 9.85 25.42
C ASN A 446 -5.13 9.07 26.74
N GLN A 447 -5.65 9.59 27.87
CA GLN A 447 -5.60 8.86 29.12
C GLN A 447 -6.45 7.58 29.07
N ILE A 448 -7.64 7.63 28.48
CA ILE A 448 -8.47 6.43 28.28
C ILE A 448 -7.77 5.41 27.39
N ILE A 449 -7.09 5.85 26.33
CA ILE A 449 -6.29 4.97 25.46
C ILE A 449 -5.15 4.31 26.24
N LEU A 450 -4.46 5.07 27.08
CA LEU A 450 -3.41 4.51 27.95
C LEU A 450 -3.98 3.50 28.94
N ASP A 451 -5.15 3.76 29.52
CA ASP A 451 -5.82 2.83 30.43
C ASP A 451 -6.26 1.54 29.71
N ILE A 452 -6.76 1.63 28.47
CA ILE A 452 -7.09 0.46 27.64
C ILE A 452 -5.83 -0.40 27.42
N LYS A 453 -4.72 0.23 27.00
CA LYS A 453 -3.44 -0.45 26.78
C LYS A 453 -2.80 -1.01 28.05
N ALA A 454 -3.11 -0.45 29.23
CA ALA A 454 -2.55 -0.87 30.51
C ALA A 454 -3.31 -2.06 31.15
N VAL A 455 -4.59 -2.23 30.85
CA VAL A 455 -5.38 -3.38 31.38
C VAL A 455 -4.92 -4.70 30.79
N ASP A 456 -4.33 -4.66 29.59
CA ASP A 456 -3.83 -5.82 28.89
C ASP A 456 -2.49 -6.36 29.44
N LYS A 457 -1.81 -5.59 30.30
CA LYS A 457 -0.54 -5.98 30.94
C LYS A 457 -0.69 -6.72 32.27
N LYS A 458 -1.92 -7.06 32.67
CA LYS A 458 -2.23 -7.81 33.87
C LYS A 458 -2.95 -9.12 33.58
#